data_81667c313ef91245c7552067c8a31c26
#
_entry.id   81667c313ef91245c7552067c8a31c26
#
_cell.length_a   1.000
_cell.length_b   1.000
_cell.length_c   1.000
_cell.angle_alpha   90.00
_cell.angle_beta   90.00
_cell.angle_gamma   90.00
#
_symmetry.space_group_name_H-M   'P 1'
#
loop_
_entity.id
_entity.type
_entity.pdbx_description
1 polymer ?
#
loop_
_entity_poly.entity_id
_entity_poly.type
_entity_poly.pdbx_seq_one_letter_code
_entity_poly.pdbx_strand_id
1 'polypeptide(L)'
;MKISKLTILTSVLAVGMLVSCGKEGCTDPTAPNYNPDATKDDGSCEEVANEFLLTGTLSENKTLDASHIWTLERRVIVPSGVTLTIPAGTIIKATPGTGANATSLIIARGGTINAEGTADSPIIFTSTSDLSLIHI
;
A
#
# COMPACT_ATOMS: atom_id res chain seq x y z
N MET A 1 -16.12 67.40 -49.89
CA MET A 1 -14.90 66.56 -49.76
C MET A 1 -15.25 65.29 -49.01
N LYS A 2 -15.35 64.15 -49.71
CA LYS A 2 -15.84 62.87 -49.12
C LYS A 2 -14.67 62.02 -48.59
N ILE A 3 -14.74 61.69 -47.32
CA ILE A 3 -13.76 60.81 -46.69
C ILE A 3 -14.30 59.39 -46.76
N SER A 4 -13.60 58.53 -47.49
CA SER A 4 -13.91 57.15 -47.69
C SER A 4 -13.66 56.35 -46.42
N LYS A 5 -14.65 55.58 -45.96
CA LYS A 5 -14.53 54.66 -44.83
C LYS A 5 -13.84 53.38 -45.30
N LEU A 6 -12.61 53.14 -44.87
CA LEU A 6 -11.91 51.87 -45.07
C LEU A 6 -12.33 50.90 -43.98
N THR A 7 -13.13 49.91 -44.37
CA THR A 7 -13.57 48.84 -43.49
C THR A 7 -12.44 47.80 -43.37
N ILE A 8 -11.79 47.75 -42.21
CA ILE A 8 -10.81 46.71 -41.91
C ILE A 8 -11.58 45.47 -41.40
N LEU A 9 -11.59 44.44 -42.23
CA LEU A 9 -12.16 43.14 -41.90
C LEU A 9 -11.09 42.35 -41.08
N THR A 10 -11.18 42.41 -39.76
CA THR A 10 -10.35 41.61 -38.89
C THR A 10 -10.89 40.18 -38.83
N SER A 11 -10.23 39.29 -39.55
CA SER A 11 -10.44 37.84 -39.48
C SER A 11 -9.94 37.34 -38.13
N VAL A 12 -10.83 37.08 -37.20
CA VAL A 12 -10.50 36.40 -35.93
C VAL A 12 -10.36 34.90 -36.22
N LEU A 13 -9.13 34.45 -36.32
CA LEU A 13 -8.79 33.04 -36.39
C LEU A 13 -9.03 32.46 -34.99
N ALA A 14 -10.19 31.85 -34.76
CA ALA A 14 -10.49 31.10 -33.57
C ALA A 14 -9.64 29.79 -33.58
N VAL A 15 -8.47 29.82 -32.95
CA VAL A 15 -7.73 28.62 -32.61
C VAL A 15 -8.52 27.91 -31.52
N GLY A 16 -9.30 26.91 -31.93
CA GLY A 16 -9.96 25.99 -31.03
C GLY A 16 -8.90 25.21 -30.25
N MET A 17 -8.58 25.61 -29.01
CA MET A 17 -7.88 24.78 -28.06
C MET A 17 -8.80 23.61 -27.75
N LEU A 18 -8.50 22.45 -28.33
CA LEU A 18 -9.04 21.17 -27.86
C LEU A 18 -8.44 20.95 -26.48
N VAL A 19 -9.11 21.44 -25.46
CA VAL A 19 -8.87 21.01 -24.09
C VAL A 19 -9.29 19.55 -24.07
N SER A 20 -8.33 18.66 -24.25
CA SER A 20 -8.51 17.25 -23.95
C SER A 20 -8.82 17.17 -22.45
N CYS A 21 -10.08 17.11 -22.12
CA CYS A 21 -10.57 16.89 -20.77
C CYS A 21 -10.25 15.43 -20.42
N GLY A 22 -9.00 15.17 -20.00
CA GLY A 22 -8.65 13.88 -19.44
C GLY A 22 -9.56 13.67 -18.22
N LYS A 23 -10.20 12.51 -18.13
CA LYS A 23 -10.99 12.16 -16.96
C LYS A 23 -10.01 11.92 -15.79
N GLU A 24 -10.11 12.71 -14.74
CA GLU A 24 -9.30 12.58 -13.55
C GLU A 24 -9.86 11.49 -12.63
N GLY A 25 -8.99 10.79 -11.91
CA GLY A 25 -9.33 9.72 -10.98
C GLY A 25 -8.17 8.79 -10.76
N CYS A 26 -8.32 7.83 -9.84
CA CYS A 26 -7.29 6.83 -9.56
C CYS A 26 -7.00 5.95 -10.79
N THR A 27 -5.74 5.92 -11.23
CA THR A 27 -5.27 5.12 -12.38
C THR A 27 -4.56 3.84 -11.98
N ASP A 28 -4.39 3.57 -10.68
CA ASP A 28 -3.78 2.34 -10.18
C ASP A 28 -4.81 1.19 -10.16
N PRO A 29 -4.65 0.14 -11.01
CA PRO A 29 -5.57 -0.97 -11.07
C PRO A 29 -5.61 -1.82 -9.78
N THR A 30 -4.66 -1.63 -8.86
CA THR A 30 -4.63 -2.32 -7.58
C THR A 30 -5.36 -1.57 -6.48
N ALA A 31 -5.69 -0.30 -6.69
CA ALA A 31 -6.40 0.52 -5.72
C ALA A 31 -7.90 0.16 -5.66
N PRO A 32 -8.51 0.14 -4.45
CA PRO A 32 -9.95 -0.17 -4.28
C PRO A 32 -10.87 0.79 -5.04
N ASN A 33 -10.43 2.03 -5.22
CA ASN A 33 -11.16 3.08 -5.92
C ASN A 33 -10.63 3.32 -7.35
N TYR A 34 -10.01 2.29 -7.97
CA TYR A 34 -9.56 2.34 -9.36
C TYR A 34 -10.70 2.78 -10.30
N ASN A 35 -10.41 3.76 -11.13
CA ASN A 35 -11.33 4.23 -12.16
C ASN A 35 -10.79 3.88 -13.56
N PRO A 36 -11.34 2.85 -14.23
CA PRO A 36 -10.82 2.41 -15.54
C PRO A 36 -11.00 3.45 -16.66
N ASP A 37 -11.84 4.46 -16.42
CA ASP A 37 -12.05 5.56 -17.36
C ASP A 37 -11.10 6.75 -17.10
N ALA A 38 -10.36 6.75 -16.01
CA ALA A 38 -9.41 7.81 -15.71
C ALA A 38 -8.22 7.75 -16.69
N THR A 39 -7.89 8.90 -17.26
CA THR A 39 -6.74 9.07 -18.15
C THR A 39 -5.65 9.92 -17.52
N LYS A 40 -5.93 10.46 -16.32
CA LYS A 40 -4.99 11.26 -15.55
C LYS A 40 -5.19 10.94 -14.06
N ASP A 41 -4.12 10.58 -13.40
CA ASP A 41 -4.11 10.39 -11.96
C ASP A 41 -4.29 11.74 -11.24
N ASP A 42 -5.26 11.80 -10.36
CA ASP A 42 -5.56 12.97 -9.52
C ASP A 42 -5.01 12.83 -8.08
N GLY A 43 -4.28 11.74 -7.80
CA GLY A 43 -3.74 11.43 -6.49
C GLY A 43 -4.80 10.90 -5.50
N SER A 44 -5.99 10.54 -5.98
CA SER A 44 -7.07 10.01 -5.14
C SER A 44 -6.96 8.51 -4.90
N CYS A 45 -5.93 7.82 -5.46
CA CYS A 45 -5.75 6.40 -5.24
C CYS A 45 -5.71 6.08 -3.74
N GLU A 46 -6.67 5.27 -3.29
CA GLU A 46 -6.62 4.69 -1.96
C GLU A 46 -5.61 3.54 -1.98
N GLU A 47 -4.59 3.64 -1.13
CA GLU A 47 -3.74 2.48 -0.90
C GLU A 47 -4.60 1.38 -0.27
N VAL A 48 -4.58 0.18 -0.86
CA VAL A 48 -5.08 -1.00 -0.14
C VAL A 48 -4.32 -1.03 1.18
N ALA A 49 -5.00 -0.70 2.28
CA ALA A 49 -4.49 -1.02 3.59
C ALA A 49 -4.16 -2.51 3.52
N ASN A 50 -2.87 -2.83 3.47
CA ASN A 50 -2.46 -4.22 3.38
C ASN A 50 -2.83 -4.86 4.72
N GLU A 51 -4.03 -5.40 4.79
CA GLU A 51 -4.64 -5.95 6.00
C GLU A 51 -3.70 -6.96 6.67
N PHE A 52 -2.86 -7.60 5.85
CA PHE A 52 -1.88 -8.57 6.29
C PHE A 52 -0.44 -8.01 6.36
N LEU A 53 -0.32 -6.68 6.53
CA LEU A 53 0.97 -6.00 6.73
C LEU A 53 1.19 -5.69 8.21
N LEU A 54 2.36 -6.09 8.72
CA LEU A 54 2.88 -5.69 10.02
C LEU A 54 3.99 -4.65 9.82
N THR A 55 3.78 -3.43 10.30
CA THR A 55 4.76 -2.34 10.24
C THR A 55 4.61 -1.39 11.42
N GLY A 56 5.67 -0.73 11.81
CA GLY A 56 5.66 0.29 12.85
C GLY A 56 5.34 -0.24 14.25
N THR A 57 4.82 0.61 15.12
CA THR A 57 4.43 0.26 16.50
C THR A 57 2.97 -0.10 16.55
N LEU A 58 2.64 -1.26 17.10
CA LEU A 58 1.26 -1.69 17.29
C LEU A 58 0.60 -0.76 18.33
N SER A 59 -0.62 -0.30 18.03
CA SER A 59 -1.41 0.58 18.91
C SER A 59 -2.35 -0.19 19.84
N GLU A 60 -2.63 -1.46 19.49
CA GLU A 60 -3.59 -2.31 20.20
C GLU A 60 -3.20 -3.79 20.08
N ASN A 61 -3.89 -4.64 20.84
CA ASN A 61 -3.73 -6.09 20.73
C ASN A 61 -4.06 -6.55 19.32
N LYS A 62 -3.19 -7.38 18.74
CA LYS A 62 -3.39 -7.90 17.39
C LYS A 62 -3.28 -9.42 17.40
N THR A 63 -4.26 -10.08 16.79
CA THR A 63 -4.23 -11.51 16.49
C THR A 63 -4.09 -11.68 14.99
N LEU A 64 -3.11 -12.45 14.56
CA LEU A 64 -2.91 -12.76 13.16
C LEU A 64 -3.88 -13.86 12.72
N ASP A 65 -4.17 -13.89 11.42
CA ASP A 65 -4.95 -14.96 10.81
C ASP A 65 -4.01 -15.95 10.09
N ALA A 66 -4.11 -17.22 10.44
CA ALA A 66 -3.27 -18.28 9.87
C ALA A 66 -3.66 -18.65 8.42
N SER A 67 -4.83 -18.20 7.93
CA SER A 67 -5.27 -18.46 6.54
C SER A 67 -4.58 -17.56 5.51
N HIS A 68 -3.84 -16.54 5.98
CA HIS A 68 -3.17 -15.56 5.14
C HIS A 68 -1.68 -15.48 5.42
N ILE A 69 -0.91 -15.08 4.41
CA ILE A 69 0.52 -14.79 4.55
C ILE A 69 0.68 -13.34 5.00
N TRP A 70 1.28 -13.15 6.16
CA TRP A 70 1.59 -11.83 6.70
C TRP A 70 2.92 -11.32 6.19
N THR A 71 2.97 -10.03 5.85
CA THR A 71 4.22 -9.36 5.50
C THR A 71 4.73 -8.56 6.70
N LEU A 72 5.97 -8.79 7.10
CA LEU A 72 6.67 -8.00 8.11
C LEU A 72 7.57 -6.99 7.40
N GLU A 73 7.33 -5.71 7.61
CA GLU A 73 8.08 -4.65 6.98
C GLU A 73 8.76 -3.74 8.01
N ARG A 74 10.06 -3.53 7.81
CA ARG A 74 10.88 -2.70 8.69
C ARG A 74 10.83 -3.17 10.15
N ARG A 75 10.77 -2.24 11.11
CA ARG A 75 10.66 -2.54 12.53
C ARG A 75 9.21 -2.59 12.95
N VAL A 76 8.78 -3.74 13.45
CA VAL A 76 7.49 -3.89 14.12
C VAL A 76 7.75 -3.97 15.62
N ILE A 77 7.09 -3.12 16.38
CA ILE A 77 7.27 -3.01 17.83
C ILE A 77 5.95 -3.35 18.50
N VAL A 78 6.00 -4.31 19.42
CA VAL A 78 4.92 -4.61 20.35
C VAL A 78 5.22 -3.86 21.66
N PRO A 79 4.54 -2.74 21.93
CA PRO A 79 4.85 -1.90 23.08
C PRO A 79 4.26 -2.47 24.38
N SER A 80 4.56 -1.81 25.50
CA SER A 80 4.00 -2.15 26.81
C SER A 80 2.46 -2.16 26.78
N GLY A 81 1.88 -3.20 27.37
CA GLY A 81 0.41 -3.36 27.45
C GLY A 81 -0.25 -3.90 26.20
N VAL A 82 0.52 -4.14 25.12
CA VAL A 82 0.01 -4.71 23.86
C VAL A 82 0.44 -6.17 23.72
N THR A 83 -0.47 -6.99 23.22
CA THR A 83 -0.25 -8.41 22.96
C THR A 83 -0.36 -8.69 21.46
N LEU A 84 0.68 -9.32 20.88
CA LEU A 84 0.63 -9.91 19.56
C LEU A 84 0.40 -11.40 19.68
N THR A 85 -0.69 -11.90 19.09
CA THR A 85 -0.99 -13.34 19.06
C THR A 85 -0.78 -13.89 17.64
N ILE A 86 0.03 -14.93 17.54
CA ILE A 86 0.35 -15.60 16.28
C ILE A 86 -0.13 -17.04 16.39
N PRO A 87 -1.26 -17.41 15.77
CA PRO A 87 -1.79 -18.77 15.82
C PRO A 87 -0.88 -19.78 15.11
N ALA A 88 -1.04 -21.06 15.46
CA ALA A 88 -0.36 -22.16 14.77
C ALA A 88 -0.67 -22.15 13.27
N GLY A 89 0.33 -22.44 12.44
CA GLY A 89 0.21 -22.45 10.97
C GLY A 89 0.37 -21.09 10.31
N THR A 90 0.56 -20.02 11.07
CA THR A 90 0.78 -18.67 10.50
C THR A 90 2.11 -18.58 9.76
N ILE A 91 2.08 -17.99 8.56
CA ILE A 91 3.27 -17.72 7.76
C ILE A 91 3.52 -16.21 7.75
N ILE A 92 4.72 -15.81 8.14
CA ILE A 92 5.16 -14.41 8.17
C ILE A 92 6.40 -14.27 7.29
N LYS A 93 6.31 -13.45 6.26
CA LYS A 93 7.39 -13.15 5.33
C LYS A 93 7.97 -11.76 5.61
N ALA A 94 9.22 -11.70 5.98
CA ALA A 94 9.93 -10.45 6.23
C ALA A 94 10.49 -9.85 4.92
N THR A 95 10.30 -8.55 4.72
CA THR A 95 10.95 -7.85 3.60
C THR A 95 12.46 -7.76 3.85
N PRO A 96 13.31 -7.97 2.83
CA PRO A 96 14.75 -7.77 2.97
C PRO A 96 15.09 -6.34 3.37
N GLY A 97 16.10 -6.19 4.22
CA GLY A 97 16.58 -4.88 4.63
C GLY A 97 17.91 -4.98 5.36
N THR A 98 18.67 -3.89 5.37
CA THR A 98 19.97 -3.79 6.02
C THR A 98 20.08 -2.53 6.87
N GLY A 99 20.87 -2.59 7.93
CA GLY A 99 21.12 -1.45 8.81
C GLY A 99 19.84 -0.90 9.44
N ALA A 100 19.57 0.38 9.25
CA ALA A 100 18.37 1.05 9.79
C ALA A 100 17.06 0.53 9.16
N ASN A 101 17.14 -0.07 7.97
CA ASN A 101 16.00 -0.63 7.26
C ASN A 101 15.85 -2.16 7.47
N ALA A 102 16.64 -2.75 8.36
CA ALA A 102 16.51 -4.17 8.69
C ALA A 102 15.13 -4.46 9.26
N THR A 103 14.49 -5.50 8.71
CA THR A 103 13.20 -5.97 9.21
C THR A 103 13.39 -6.72 10.52
N SER A 104 12.59 -6.38 11.51
CA SER A 104 12.65 -6.99 12.84
C SER A 104 11.32 -6.89 13.57
N LEU A 105 10.98 -7.92 14.34
CA LEU A 105 9.89 -7.93 15.31
C LEU A 105 10.48 -7.73 16.70
N ILE A 106 10.12 -6.66 17.36
CA ILE A 106 10.65 -6.25 18.66
C ILE A 106 9.53 -6.27 19.69
N ILE A 107 9.71 -7.05 20.75
CA ILE A 107 8.82 -7.05 21.90
C ILE A 107 9.46 -6.15 22.96
N ALA A 108 8.87 -4.97 23.16
CA ALA A 108 9.35 -4.02 24.15
C ALA A 108 9.04 -4.51 25.58
N ARG A 109 9.72 -3.93 26.57
CA ARG A 109 9.43 -4.23 27.97
C ARG A 109 7.95 -4.00 28.28
N GLY A 110 7.26 -5.04 28.78
CA GLY A 110 5.82 -4.99 29.10
C GLY A 110 4.91 -5.26 27.89
N GLY A 111 5.45 -5.47 26.70
CA GLY A 111 4.73 -6.07 25.57
C GLY A 111 4.71 -7.60 25.70
N THR A 112 3.73 -8.22 25.08
CA THR A 112 3.57 -9.69 25.10
C THR A 112 3.49 -10.24 23.68
N ILE A 113 4.10 -11.41 23.47
CA ILE A 113 3.89 -12.22 22.27
C ILE A 113 3.41 -13.61 22.68
N ASN A 114 2.32 -14.06 22.06
CA ASN A 114 1.82 -15.43 22.15
C ASN A 114 2.01 -16.07 20.77
N ALA A 115 2.98 -16.93 20.63
CA ALA A 115 3.33 -17.58 19.37
C ALA A 115 3.52 -19.09 19.63
N GLU A 116 2.41 -19.83 19.59
CA GLU A 116 2.39 -21.26 19.89
C GLU A 116 2.08 -22.03 18.62
N GLY A 117 3.12 -22.54 17.94
CA GLY A 117 3.00 -23.48 16.83
C GLY A 117 2.85 -24.93 17.32
N THR A 118 2.41 -25.82 16.45
CA THR A 118 2.38 -27.27 16.67
C THR A 118 3.30 -27.97 15.68
N ALA A 119 3.58 -29.27 15.90
CA ALA A 119 4.38 -30.06 14.96
C ALA A 119 3.72 -30.14 13.57
N ASP A 120 2.36 -30.21 13.52
CA ASP A 120 1.59 -30.32 12.29
C ASP A 120 1.28 -28.94 11.67
N SER A 121 1.36 -27.87 12.46
CA SER A 121 1.06 -26.50 12.05
C SER A 121 2.06 -25.53 12.67
N PRO A 122 3.33 -25.54 12.24
CA PRO A 122 4.34 -24.65 12.78
C PRO A 122 4.09 -23.21 12.36
N ILE A 123 4.52 -22.25 13.19
CA ILE A 123 4.61 -20.85 12.77
C ILE A 123 5.90 -20.69 11.97
N ILE A 124 5.81 -20.10 10.79
CA ILE A 124 6.93 -19.96 9.86
C ILE A 124 7.29 -18.50 9.69
N PHE A 125 8.52 -18.14 10.04
CA PHE A 125 9.13 -16.86 9.69
C PHE A 125 10.14 -17.08 8.58
N THR A 126 9.96 -16.38 7.46
CA THR A 126 10.86 -16.48 6.30
C THR A 126 11.01 -15.12 5.61
N SER A 127 11.71 -15.06 4.49
CA SER A 127 11.88 -13.86 3.70
C SER A 127 10.87 -13.79 2.56
N THR A 128 10.48 -12.59 2.13
CA THR A 128 9.74 -12.41 0.88
C THR A 128 10.52 -12.88 -0.35
N SER A 129 11.85 -13.00 -0.24
CA SER A 129 12.72 -13.59 -1.29
C SER A 129 12.72 -15.11 -1.29
N ASP A 130 12.14 -15.75 -0.28
CA ASP A 130 12.00 -17.20 -0.22
C ASP A 130 10.79 -17.64 -1.06
N LEU A 131 11.06 -18.26 -2.18
CA LEU A 131 10.05 -18.78 -3.12
C LEU A 131 9.64 -20.22 -2.80
N SER A 132 10.27 -20.88 -1.84
CA SER A 132 10.02 -22.30 -1.52
C SER A 132 8.61 -22.56 -1.00
N LEU A 133 7.97 -21.56 -0.38
CA LEU A 133 6.61 -21.64 0.14
C LEU A 133 5.51 -21.36 -0.90
N ILE A 134 5.88 -21.07 -2.14
CA ILE A 134 4.91 -20.80 -3.24
C ILE A 134 4.33 -22.11 -3.80
N HIS A 135 4.91 -23.25 -3.46
CA HIS A 135 4.54 -24.57 -4.00
C HIS A 135 3.78 -25.47 -3.00
N ILE A 136 3.19 -24.87 -1.97
CA ILE A 136 2.37 -25.62 -1.00
C ILE A 136 0.89 -25.55 -1.38
#